data_9d43175a4b6b03afc9d77321a5196b03
#
_entry.id   9d43175a4b6b03afc9d77321a5196b03
#
_cell.length_a   1.000
_cell.length_b   1.000
_cell.length_c   1.000
_cell.angle_alpha   90.00
_cell.angle_beta   90.00
_cell.angle_gamma   90.00
#
_symmetry.space_group_name_H-M   'P 1'
#
loop_
_entity.id
_entity.type
_entity.pdbx_description
1 polymer ?
#
loop_
_entity_poly.entity_id
_entity_poly.type
_entity_poly.pdbx_seq_one_letter_code
_entity_poly.pdbx_strand_id
1 'polypeptide(L)'
;MTDTRDVVIVGSGGANIASLTGALERLGADAALSTDADEIRGARAVILPGVGAAADAMTRLHSFGLDALLPALAQPVLGICLGMQLLAAGSEEDDAECLGVVPGRARRLPASPDLPVPHMGWNRVRKDGGSVLLRDVPDGAHFYFIHSYALPLADTTTGRTEYGSEFTAVFESGNFFATQFHPERSSAHGATVLRNFLEHAL
;
A
#
# COMPACT_ATOMS: atom_id res chain seq x y z
N MET A 1 9.33 -4.42 -29.95
CA MET A 1 8.28 -4.93 -29.03
C MET A 1 8.83 -4.64 -27.63
N THR A 2 8.29 -3.65 -26.94
CA THR A 2 8.63 -3.39 -25.54
C THR A 2 8.13 -4.59 -24.74
N ASP A 3 9.06 -5.28 -24.11
CA ASP A 3 8.75 -6.39 -23.18
C ASP A 3 7.93 -5.80 -22.04
N THR A 4 6.61 -6.04 -22.04
CA THR A 4 5.69 -5.47 -21.04
C THR A 4 5.95 -6.20 -19.73
N ARG A 5 6.48 -5.50 -18.73
CA ARG A 5 6.72 -6.08 -17.41
C ARG A 5 5.41 -6.42 -16.72
N ASP A 6 5.43 -7.50 -15.95
CA ASP A 6 4.27 -7.87 -15.14
C ASP A 6 4.00 -6.80 -14.07
N VAL A 7 5.03 -6.38 -13.33
CA VAL A 7 4.90 -5.43 -12.22
C VAL A 7 6.00 -4.37 -12.28
N VAL A 8 5.62 -3.11 -12.15
CA VAL A 8 6.56 -2.03 -11.84
C VAL A 8 6.36 -1.55 -10.40
N ILE A 9 7.45 -1.56 -9.65
CA ILE A 9 7.53 -0.99 -8.30
C ILE A 9 7.96 0.46 -8.46
N VAL A 10 7.15 1.40 -7.97
CA VAL A 10 7.46 2.84 -8.06
C VAL A 10 8.60 3.21 -7.12
N GLY A 11 9.62 3.88 -7.65
CA GLY A 11 10.78 4.35 -6.91
C GLY A 11 10.49 5.58 -6.05
N SER A 12 9.54 5.49 -5.11
CA SER A 12 9.18 6.57 -4.17
C SER A 12 10.24 6.83 -3.08
N GLY A 13 11.31 6.02 -3.05
CA GLY A 13 12.41 6.10 -2.09
C GLY A 13 12.15 5.33 -0.79
N GLY A 14 13.26 4.89 -0.15
CA GLY A 14 13.28 4.39 1.23
C GLY A 14 12.61 3.04 1.53
N ALA A 15 11.86 2.45 0.63
CA ALA A 15 11.17 1.17 0.87
C ALA A 15 12.15 -0.02 0.93
N ASN A 16 11.76 -1.10 1.61
CA ASN A 16 12.48 -2.37 1.58
C ASN A 16 12.20 -3.09 0.25
N ILE A 17 12.69 -2.50 -0.86
CA ILE A 17 12.45 -2.96 -2.23
C ILE A 17 12.91 -4.41 -2.41
N ALA A 18 14.08 -4.79 -1.88
CA ALA A 18 14.62 -6.14 -2.04
C ALA A 18 13.68 -7.21 -1.48
N SER A 19 13.06 -6.97 -0.31
CA SER A 19 12.09 -7.91 0.25
C SER A 19 10.82 -8.02 -0.59
N LEU A 20 10.34 -6.89 -1.13
CA LEU A 20 9.17 -6.86 -1.99
C LEU A 20 9.45 -7.56 -3.32
N THR A 21 10.56 -7.21 -4.00
CA THR A 21 10.98 -7.87 -5.25
C THR A 21 11.12 -9.37 -5.06
N GLY A 22 11.85 -9.81 -4.03
CA GLY A 22 11.99 -11.23 -3.74
C GLY A 22 10.68 -11.94 -3.36
N ALA A 23 9.69 -11.23 -2.80
CA ALA A 23 8.36 -11.80 -2.57
C ALA A 23 7.59 -11.98 -3.89
N LEU A 24 7.65 -11.02 -4.81
CA LEU A 24 7.02 -11.10 -6.13
C LEU A 24 7.67 -12.17 -7.02
N GLU A 25 9.00 -12.25 -7.03
CA GLU A 25 9.76 -13.30 -7.75
C GLU A 25 9.37 -14.72 -7.30
N ARG A 26 9.20 -14.93 -5.97
CA ARG A 26 8.73 -16.23 -5.43
C ARG A 26 7.32 -16.58 -5.88
N LEU A 27 6.51 -15.58 -6.26
CA LEU A 27 5.18 -15.75 -6.83
C LEU A 27 5.19 -15.84 -8.38
N GLY A 28 6.38 -15.77 -9.00
CA GLY A 28 6.56 -15.91 -10.43
C GLY A 28 6.36 -14.63 -11.24
N ALA A 29 6.25 -13.46 -10.58
CA ALA A 29 6.08 -12.19 -11.28
C ALA A 29 7.43 -11.54 -11.61
N ASP A 30 7.59 -11.04 -12.85
CA ASP A 30 8.71 -10.18 -13.24
C ASP A 30 8.46 -8.74 -12.73
N ALA A 31 9.21 -8.35 -11.71
CA ALA A 31 9.07 -7.06 -11.06
C ALA A 31 10.32 -6.21 -11.17
N ALA A 32 10.17 -4.94 -11.56
CA ALA A 32 11.28 -3.99 -11.64
C ALA A 32 10.97 -2.69 -10.90
N LEU A 33 12.01 -2.09 -10.33
CA LEU A 33 11.94 -0.75 -9.76
C LEU A 33 12.11 0.28 -10.87
N SER A 34 11.20 1.25 -10.95
CA SER A 34 11.30 2.34 -11.92
C SER A 34 10.72 3.66 -11.39
N THR A 35 11.24 4.76 -11.94
CA THR A 35 10.67 6.12 -11.83
C THR A 35 10.29 6.66 -13.22
N ASP A 36 10.48 5.86 -14.26
CA ASP A 36 10.12 6.24 -15.63
C ASP A 36 8.61 6.12 -15.85
N ALA A 37 8.01 7.22 -16.32
CA ALA A 37 6.56 7.31 -16.50
C ALA A 37 6.02 6.35 -17.57
N ASP A 38 6.81 6.07 -18.62
CA ASP A 38 6.39 5.19 -19.71
C ASP A 38 6.49 3.72 -19.30
N GLU A 39 7.53 3.34 -18.54
CA GLU A 39 7.62 2.01 -17.93
C GLU A 39 6.46 1.76 -16.95
N ILE A 40 6.13 2.74 -16.08
CA ILE A 40 5.03 2.64 -15.13
C ILE A 40 3.70 2.52 -15.87
N ARG A 41 3.48 3.34 -16.91
CA ARG A 41 2.25 3.31 -17.72
C ARG A 41 2.10 2.01 -18.51
N GLY A 42 3.22 1.45 -18.97
CA GLY A 42 3.25 0.22 -19.74
C GLY A 42 3.17 -1.08 -18.94
N ALA A 43 3.33 -1.03 -17.62
CA ALA A 43 3.25 -2.22 -16.77
C ALA A 43 1.82 -2.77 -16.68
N ARG A 44 1.67 -4.08 -16.46
CA ARG A 44 0.37 -4.71 -16.24
C ARG A 44 -0.20 -4.40 -14.85
N ALA A 45 0.69 -4.25 -13.87
CA ALA A 45 0.36 -3.83 -12.51
C ALA A 45 1.42 -2.88 -11.95
N VAL A 46 1.03 -2.01 -11.02
CA VAL A 46 1.93 -1.06 -10.38
C VAL A 46 1.86 -1.25 -8.86
N ILE A 47 3.00 -1.25 -8.19
CA ILE A 47 3.07 -1.22 -6.73
C ILE A 47 3.69 0.10 -6.30
N LEU A 48 2.99 0.83 -5.44
CA LEU A 48 3.47 2.04 -4.78
C LEU A 48 3.84 1.70 -3.34
N PRO A 49 5.09 1.30 -3.06
CA PRO A 49 5.57 1.13 -1.70
C PRO A 49 5.89 2.49 -1.10
N GLY A 50 6.10 2.54 0.21
CA GLY A 50 6.64 3.74 0.83
C GLY A 50 7.03 3.52 2.27
N VAL A 51 8.08 4.24 2.68
CA VAL A 51 8.50 4.41 4.07
C VAL A 51 9.01 5.85 4.28
N GLY A 52 9.02 6.31 5.52
CA GLY A 52 9.40 7.68 5.86
C GLY A 52 8.19 8.62 5.89
N ALA A 53 8.42 9.91 5.70
CA ALA A 53 7.39 10.95 5.79
C ALA A 53 6.62 11.13 4.46
N ALA A 54 5.33 11.45 4.58
CA ALA A 54 4.44 11.66 3.43
C ALA A 54 4.90 12.81 2.54
N ALA A 55 5.28 13.95 3.13
CA ALA A 55 5.74 15.14 2.41
C ALA A 55 7.00 14.86 1.56
N ASP A 56 7.96 14.11 2.11
CA ASP A 56 9.18 13.73 1.39
C ASP A 56 8.87 12.80 0.21
N ALA A 57 7.97 11.84 0.41
CA ALA A 57 7.55 10.92 -0.64
C ALA A 57 6.82 11.67 -1.76
N MET A 58 5.89 12.58 -1.43
CA MET A 58 5.19 13.42 -2.42
C MET A 58 6.14 14.34 -3.17
N THR A 59 7.13 14.92 -2.49
CA THR A 59 8.17 15.75 -3.17
C THR A 59 8.94 14.92 -4.21
N ARG A 60 9.29 13.67 -3.89
CA ARG A 60 9.95 12.77 -4.85
C ARG A 60 9.02 12.41 -6.02
N LEU A 61 7.77 12.02 -5.75
CA LEU A 61 6.81 11.71 -6.81
C LEU A 61 6.62 12.90 -7.74
N HIS A 62 6.48 14.09 -7.19
CA HIS A 62 6.36 15.33 -7.97
C HIS A 62 7.61 15.60 -8.83
N SER A 63 8.81 15.37 -8.32
CA SER A 63 10.06 15.58 -9.06
C SER A 63 10.19 14.70 -10.31
N PHE A 64 9.49 13.57 -10.35
CA PHE A 64 9.40 12.67 -11.50
C PHE A 64 8.10 12.81 -12.30
N GLY A 65 7.20 13.74 -11.93
CA GLY A 65 5.88 13.90 -12.55
C GLY A 65 4.92 12.72 -12.30
N LEU A 66 5.20 11.90 -11.28
CA LEU A 66 4.43 10.71 -10.96
C LEU A 66 3.18 11.01 -10.13
N ASP A 67 3.11 12.16 -9.49
CA ASP A 67 1.96 12.65 -8.74
C ASP A 67 0.71 12.85 -9.62
N ALA A 68 0.89 13.30 -10.86
CA ALA A 68 -0.19 13.39 -11.85
C ALA A 68 -0.45 12.05 -12.57
N LEU A 69 0.57 11.22 -12.75
CA LEU A 69 0.45 9.95 -13.45
C LEU A 69 -0.30 8.89 -12.64
N LEU A 70 0.12 8.69 -11.38
CA LEU A 70 -0.38 7.58 -10.57
C LEU A 70 -1.90 7.57 -10.41
N PRO A 71 -2.59 8.69 -10.12
CA PRO A 71 -4.05 8.72 -10.04
C PRO A 71 -4.75 8.43 -11.36
N ALA A 72 -4.08 8.64 -12.50
CA ALA A 72 -4.62 8.45 -13.84
C ALA A 72 -4.39 7.06 -14.42
N LEU A 73 -3.71 6.16 -13.70
CA LEU A 73 -3.47 4.79 -14.15
C LEU A 73 -4.78 4.00 -14.25
N ALA A 74 -4.91 3.21 -15.31
CA ALA A 74 -6.06 2.33 -15.53
C ALA A 74 -5.81 0.89 -15.07
N GLN A 75 -4.55 0.46 -15.06
CA GLN A 75 -4.15 -0.85 -14.54
C GLN A 75 -4.21 -0.91 -13.01
N PRO A 76 -4.25 -2.13 -12.42
CA PRO A 76 -4.25 -2.28 -10.96
C PRO A 76 -3.03 -1.67 -10.28
N VAL A 77 -3.29 -0.93 -9.20
CA VAL A 77 -2.26 -0.27 -8.37
C VAL A 77 -2.39 -0.77 -6.93
N LEU A 78 -1.29 -1.22 -6.33
CA LEU A 78 -1.23 -1.62 -4.92
C LEU A 78 -0.38 -0.63 -4.11
N GLY A 79 -1.01 0.12 -3.20
CA GLY A 79 -0.32 0.94 -2.20
C GLY A 79 0.06 0.11 -0.97
N ILE A 80 1.33 0.18 -0.52
CA ILE A 80 1.81 -0.55 0.66
C ILE A 80 2.31 0.44 1.71
N CYS A 81 1.77 0.35 2.93
CA CYS A 81 2.13 1.16 4.10
C CYS A 81 2.00 2.66 3.81
N LEU A 82 3.10 3.41 3.73
CA LEU A 82 3.06 4.82 3.31
C LEU A 82 2.43 4.96 1.92
N GLY A 83 2.67 4.04 0.98
CA GLY A 83 2.05 4.05 -0.34
C GLY A 83 0.52 4.02 -0.28
N MET A 84 -0.08 3.31 0.67
CA MET A 84 -1.52 3.38 0.96
C MET A 84 -1.95 4.78 1.38
N GLN A 85 -1.18 5.43 2.28
CA GLN A 85 -1.49 6.76 2.79
C GLN A 85 -1.35 7.83 1.69
N LEU A 86 -0.38 7.66 0.79
CA LEU A 86 -0.19 8.55 -0.37
C LEU A 86 -1.36 8.49 -1.37
N LEU A 87 -2.10 7.40 -1.46
CA LEU A 87 -3.31 7.30 -2.29
C LEU A 87 -4.49 8.08 -1.73
N ALA A 88 -4.49 8.47 -0.45
CA ALA A 88 -5.51 9.32 0.15
C ALA A 88 -5.36 10.79 -0.27
N ALA A 89 -6.29 11.64 0.16
CA ALA A 89 -6.22 13.07 -0.09
C ALA A 89 -5.08 13.77 0.66
N GLY A 90 -4.61 13.20 1.79
CA GLY A 90 -3.50 13.80 2.53
C GLY A 90 -3.11 13.04 3.79
N SER A 91 -2.19 13.62 4.55
CA SER A 91 -1.72 13.12 5.83
C SER A 91 -1.62 14.26 6.85
N GLU A 92 -1.89 13.98 8.12
CA GLU A 92 -1.55 14.88 9.24
C GLU A 92 -0.03 14.97 9.48
N GLU A 93 0.74 14.02 8.91
CA GLU A 93 2.19 14.10 8.92
C GLU A 93 2.63 15.23 8.02
N ASP A 94 3.22 16.27 8.62
CA ASP A 94 3.67 17.49 7.95
C ASP A 94 2.58 18.21 7.13
N ASP A 95 1.30 17.99 7.48
CA ASP A 95 0.12 18.51 6.76
C ASP A 95 0.20 18.28 5.23
N ALA A 96 0.70 17.12 4.83
CA ALA A 96 0.97 16.83 3.43
C ALA A 96 -0.31 16.60 2.63
N GLU A 97 -0.42 17.27 1.48
CA GLU A 97 -1.36 16.91 0.42
C GLU A 97 -0.81 15.71 -0.36
N CYS A 98 -1.68 14.73 -0.69
CA CYS A 98 -1.30 13.48 -1.33
C CYS A 98 -2.01 13.29 -2.68
N LEU A 99 -2.08 12.07 -3.21
CA LEU A 99 -2.54 11.79 -4.57
C LEU A 99 -4.06 11.91 -4.76
N GLY A 100 -4.86 11.92 -3.69
CA GLY A 100 -6.30 12.17 -3.76
C GLY A 100 -7.14 11.10 -4.48
N VAL A 101 -6.65 9.87 -4.59
CA VAL A 101 -7.38 8.75 -5.21
C VAL A 101 -8.59 8.35 -4.36
N VAL A 102 -8.44 8.34 -3.03
CA VAL A 102 -9.52 8.12 -2.08
C VAL A 102 -9.65 9.32 -1.13
N PRO A 103 -10.88 9.62 -0.65
CA PRO A 103 -11.07 10.71 0.31
C PRO A 103 -10.42 10.39 1.66
N GLY A 104 -10.25 11.43 2.48
CA GLY A 104 -9.72 11.31 3.84
C GLY A 104 -8.22 11.60 3.93
N ARG A 105 -7.75 11.74 5.18
CA ARG A 105 -6.33 12.01 5.49
C ARG A 105 -5.85 10.97 6.50
N ALA A 106 -4.62 10.51 6.34
CA ALA A 106 -3.98 9.67 7.34
C ALA A 106 -3.82 10.47 8.65
N ARG A 107 -4.25 9.90 9.77
CA ARG A 107 -4.24 10.52 11.10
C ARG A 107 -3.22 9.84 11.99
N ARG A 108 -2.64 10.63 12.90
CA ARG A 108 -1.72 10.07 13.89
C ARG A 108 -2.46 9.11 14.82
N LEU A 109 -1.86 7.94 15.08
CA LEU A 109 -2.40 6.98 16.04
C LEU A 109 -2.35 7.55 17.47
N PRO A 110 -3.36 7.23 18.31
CA PRO A 110 -3.36 7.64 19.72
C PRO A 110 -2.22 6.90 20.45
N ALA A 111 -1.35 7.67 21.12
CA ALA A 111 -0.27 7.12 21.93
C ALA A 111 -0.70 7.03 23.40
N SER A 112 -0.34 5.96 24.09
CA SER A 112 -0.44 5.80 25.54
C SER A 112 0.75 5.01 26.08
N PRO A 113 0.96 4.90 27.41
CA PRO A 113 2.03 4.08 27.97
C PRO A 113 2.00 2.62 27.51
N ASP A 114 0.79 2.07 27.27
CA ASP A 114 0.57 0.69 26.85
C ASP A 114 0.48 0.53 25.31
N LEU A 115 0.40 1.63 24.58
CA LEU A 115 0.26 1.68 23.11
C LEU A 115 1.28 2.67 22.54
N PRO A 116 2.56 2.27 22.42
CA PRO A 116 3.59 3.14 21.87
C PRO A 116 3.36 3.41 20.37
N VAL A 117 3.68 4.62 19.93
CA VAL A 117 3.70 4.99 18.50
C VAL A 117 5.16 5.17 18.09
N PRO A 118 5.62 4.52 17.01
CA PRO A 118 4.83 3.80 16.01
C PRO A 118 4.21 2.48 16.49
N HIS A 119 3.05 2.12 15.95
CA HIS A 119 2.51 0.75 15.99
C HIS A 119 3.48 -0.15 15.22
N MET A 120 4.23 -0.97 15.94
CA MET A 120 5.24 -1.85 15.36
C MET A 120 5.07 -3.27 15.88
N GLY A 121 4.79 -4.21 14.97
CA GLY A 121 4.62 -5.62 15.29
C GLY A 121 3.48 -6.29 14.54
N TRP A 122 3.11 -7.47 15.04
CA TRP A 122 2.03 -8.28 14.46
C TRP A 122 0.69 -7.89 15.09
N ASN A 123 -0.30 -7.63 14.22
CA ASN A 123 -1.66 -7.34 14.65
C ASN A 123 -2.68 -8.02 13.73
N ARG A 124 -3.91 -8.15 14.20
CA ARG A 124 -4.99 -8.84 13.50
C ARG A 124 -5.69 -7.92 12.52
N VAL A 125 -5.99 -8.45 11.34
CA VAL A 125 -6.85 -7.78 10.36
C VAL A 125 -8.20 -8.51 10.33
N ARG A 126 -9.27 -7.80 10.62
CA ARG A 126 -10.65 -8.27 10.46
C ARG A 126 -11.15 -7.88 9.08
N LYS A 127 -11.85 -8.81 8.42
CA LYS A 127 -12.47 -8.54 7.13
C LYS A 127 -13.72 -7.67 7.32
N ASP A 128 -13.92 -6.74 6.39
CA ASP A 128 -15.04 -5.83 6.37
C ASP A 128 -15.80 -5.96 5.02
N GLY A 129 -16.39 -7.13 4.80
CA GLY A 129 -17.06 -7.48 3.55
C GLY A 129 -16.18 -8.24 2.56
N GLY A 130 -16.58 -8.21 1.29
CA GLY A 130 -15.84 -8.83 0.20
C GLY A 130 -14.55 -8.07 -0.12
N SER A 131 -13.44 -8.78 -0.28
CA SER A 131 -12.14 -8.20 -0.62
C SER A 131 -11.40 -9.10 -1.59
N VAL A 132 -10.86 -8.51 -2.64
CA VAL A 132 -9.95 -9.19 -3.58
C VAL A 132 -8.67 -9.56 -2.85
N LEU A 133 -8.04 -8.59 -2.16
CA LEU A 133 -6.77 -8.81 -1.47
C LEU A 133 -6.84 -9.85 -0.35
N LEU A 134 -7.95 -9.87 0.40
CA LEU A 134 -8.12 -10.79 1.54
C LEU A 134 -8.86 -12.09 1.17
N ARG A 135 -9.04 -12.40 -0.12
CA ARG A 135 -9.56 -13.71 -0.55
C ARG A 135 -8.64 -14.81 0.02
N ASP A 136 -9.24 -15.87 0.54
CA ASP A 136 -8.56 -17.03 1.15
C ASP A 136 -7.64 -16.71 2.36
N VAL A 137 -7.68 -15.48 2.86
CA VAL A 137 -7.05 -15.12 4.14
C VAL A 137 -8.08 -15.35 5.25
N PRO A 138 -7.74 -16.05 6.35
CA PRO A 138 -8.64 -16.20 7.50
C PRO A 138 -9.02 -14.85 8.12
N ASP A 139 -10.27 -14.70 8.58
CA ASP A 139 -10.64 -13.51 9.37
C ASP A 139 -9.83 -13.45 10.67
N GLY A 140 -9.34 -12.27 11.03
CA GLY A 140 -8.46 -12.09 12.18
C GLY A 140 -7.03 -12.60 11.98
N ALA A 141 -6.60 -12.88 10.74
CA ALA A 141 -5.21 -13.23 10.44
C ALA A 141 -4.24 -12.12 10.86
N HIS A 142 -3.03 -12.51 11.27
CA HIS A 142 -2.00 -11.59 11.70
C HIS A 142 -1.13 -11.12 10.53
N PHE A 143 -0.84 -9.81 10.54
CA PHE A 143 0.06 -9.14 9.60
C PHE A 143 1.04 -8.24 10.35
N TYR A 144 2.15 -7.91 9.71
CA TYR A 144 3.20 -7.06 10.28
C TYR A 144 2.96 -5.60 9.92
N PHE A 145 2.88 -4.76 10.95
CA PHE A 145 2.70 -3.31 10.86
C PHE A 145 3.93 -2.56 11.36
N ILE A 146 4.22 -1.41 10.77
CA ILE A 146 5.14 -0.40 11.29
C ILE A 146 4.74 0.97 10.75
N HIS A 147 3.94 1.72 11.53
CA HIS A 147 3.44 3.04 11.11
C HIS A 147 3.01 3.88 12.32
N SER A 148 3.05 5.19 12.15
CA SER A 148 2.57 6.17 13.15
C SER A 148 1.24 6.81 12.76
N TYR A 149 0.89 6.75 11.47
CA TYR A 149 -0.33 7.33 10.89
C TYR A 149 -1.12 6.23 10.19
N ALA A 150 -2.45 6.38 10.17
CA ALA A 150 -3.35 5.45 9.50
C ALA A 150 -4.58 6.18 8.95
N LEU A 151 -5.19 5.61 7.90
CA LEU A 151 -6.46 6.11 7.38
C LEU A 151 -7.62 5.71 8.30
N PRO A 152 -8.57 6.61 8.60
CA PRO A 152 -9.79 6.24 9.30
C PRO A 152 -10.60 5.26 8.46
N LEU A 153 -11.57 4.58 9.10
CA LEU A 153 -12.52 3.73 8.37
C LEU A 153 -13.34 4.57 7.39
N ALA A 154 -13.59 4.02 6.21
CA ALA A 154 -14.36 4.62 5.12
C ALA A 154 -15.15 3.54 4.36
N ASP A 155 -16.02 3.93 3.44
CA ASP A 155 -16.80 2.99 2.62
C ASP A 155 -15.93 2.09 1.73
N THR A 156 -14.69 2.51 1.45
CA THR A 156 -13.70 1.73 0.69
C THR A 156 -12.94 0.72 1.55
N THR A 157 -13.11 0.74 2.90
CA THR A 157 -12.44 -0.19 3.81
C THR A 157 -12.94 -1.61 3.60
N THR A 158 -12.03 -2.53 3.28
CA THR A 158 -12.32 -3.97 3.15
C THR A 158 -11.61 -4.82 4.21
N GLY A 159 -10.73 -4.22 4.99
CA GLY A 159 -10.10 -4.81 6.16
C GLY A 159 -9.73 -3.76 7.19
N ARG A 160 -10.00 -4.05 8.46
CA ARG A 160 -9.76 -3.15 9.60
C ARG A 160 -8.84 -3.77 10.64
N THR A 161 -8.17 -2.92 11.39
CA THR A 161 -7.33 -3.28 12.54
C THR A 161 -7.60 -2.28 13.67
N GLU A 162 -7.38 -2.72 14.90
CA GLU A 162 -7.50 -1.87 16.09
C GLU A 162 -6.13 -1.70 16.76
N TYR A 163 -5.76 -0.45 17.06
CA TYR A 163 -4.61 -0.08 17.86
C TYR A 163 -4.91 1.23 18.61
N GLY A 164 -5.55 1.13 19.76
CA GLY A 164 -6.13 2.26 20.49
C GLY A 164 -7.38 2.85 19.84
N SER A 165 -7.48 2.79 18.54
CA SER A 165 -8.66 3.06 17.72
C SER A 165 -8.69 2.15 16.50
N GLU A 166 -9.85 1.95 15.90
CA GLU A 166 -9.94 1.23 14.62
C GLU A 166 -9.45 2.11 13.47
N PHE A 167 -8.77 1.48 12.52
CA PHE A 167 -8.29 2.12 11.30
C PHE A 167 -8.37 1.16 10.09
N THR A 168 -8.31 1.72 8.89
CA THR A 168 -8.31 0.98 7.63
C THR A 168 -6.97 0.25 7.47
N ALA A 169 -7.00 -1.07 7.52
CA ALA A 169 -5.85 -1.93 7.25
C ALA A 169 -5.74 -2.32 5.77
N VAL A 170 -6.89 -2.41 5.08
CA VAL A 170 -7.00 -2.66 3.64
C VAL A 170 -8.12 -1.81 3.09
N PHE A 171 -7.88 -1.16 1.95
CA PHE A 171 -8.95 -0.57 1.15
C PHE A 171 -8.89 -1.03 -0.31
N GLU A 172 -10.03 -0.99 -0.98
CA GLU A 172 -10.17 -1.26 -2.41
C GLU A 172 -11.12 -0.23 -3.03
N SER A 173 -10.67 0.43 -4.10
CA SER A 173 -11.45 1.48 -4.79
C SER A 173 -11.12 1.49 -6.28
N GLY A 174 -12.04 1.03 -7.12
CA GLY A 174 -11.79 0.89 -8.55
C GLY A 174 -10.61 -0.06 -8.84
N ASN A 175 -9.59 0.45 -9.51
CA ASN A 175 -8.34 -0.27 -9.78
C ASN A 175 -7.26 -0.05 -8.70
N PHE A 176 -7.57 0.64 -7.60
CA PHE A 176 -6.65 0.90 -6.51
C PHE A 176 -6.91 -0.02 -5.32
N PHE A 177 -5.87 -0.69 -4.90
CA PHE A 177 -5.80 -1.61 -3.77
C PHE A 177 -4.75 -1.10 -2.78
N ALA A 178 -4.94 -1.30 -1.50
CA ALA A 178 -3.90 -0.88 -0.55
C ALA A 178 -3.91 -1.66 0.76
N THR A 179 -2.74 -1.77 1.38
CA THR A 179 -2.53 -2.36 2.69
C THR A 179 -1.72 -1.43 3.59
N GLN A 180 -2.14 -1.24 4.85
CA GLN A 180 -1.36 -0.52 5.85
C GLN A 180 -0.21 -1.38 6.39
N PHE A 181 -0.39 -2.69 6.42
CA PHE A 181 0.65 -3.65 6.76
C PHE A 181 1.58 -3.92 5.58
N HIS A 182 2.70 -4.56 5.87
CA HIS A 182 3.69 -4.99 4.89
C HIS A 182 3.45 -6.45 4.49
N PRO A 183 2.80 -6.73 3.34
CA PRO A 183 2.54 -8.12 2.92
C PRO A 183 3.84 -8.89 2.68
N GLU A 184 4.90 -8.24 2.18
CA GLU A 184 6.23 -8.84 1.96
C GLU A 184 6.93 -9.28 3.25
N ARG A 185 6.42 -8.82 4.42
CA ARG A 185 6.90 -9.18 5.77
C ARG A 185 5.89 -9.96 6.60
N SER A 186 4.77 -10.35 6.01
CA SER A 186 3.64 -10.96 6.71
C SER A 186 3.49 -12.47 6.45
N SER A 187 4.62 -13.16 6.21
CA SER A 187 4.68 -14.61 6.06
C SER A 187 3.66 -15.16 5.04
N ALA A 188 3.01 -16.29 5.32
CA ALA A 188 2.09 -16.94 4.38
C ALA A 188 0.86 -16.09 4.04
N HIS A 189 0.26 -15.39 5.03
CA HIS A 189 -0.89 -14.53 4.77
C HIS A 189 -0.53 -13.33 3.87
N GLY A 190 0.65 -12.75 4.07
CA GLY A 190 1.15 -11.69 3.21
C GLY A 190 1.43 -12.16 1.78
N ALA A 191 1.99 -13.37 1.61
CA ALA A 191 2.18 -13.99 0.31
C ALA A 191 0.82 -14.25 -0.40
N THR A 192 -0.23 -14.63 0.35
CA THR A 192 -1.58 -14.78 -0.19
C THR A 192 -2.13 -13.44 -0.69
N VAL A 193 -1.95 -12.34 0.08
CA VAL A 193 -2.38 -10.99 -0.34
C VAL A 193 -1.69 -10.57 -1.65
N LEU A 194 -0.36 -10.73 -1.75
CA LEU A 194 0.37 -10.42 -2.97
C LEU A 194 -0.07 -11.29 -4.15
N ARG A 195 -0.28 -12.58 -3.93
CA ARG A 195 -0.80 -13.50 -4.95
C ARG A 195 -2.18 -13.06 -5.44
N ASN A 196 -3.09 -12.73 -4.54
CA ASN A 196 -4.44 -12.27 -4.88
C ASN A 196 -4.42 -11.00 -5.73
N PHE A 197 -3.52 -10.07 -5.42
CA PHE A 197 -3.30 -8.88 -6.24
C PHE A 197 -2.80 -9.24 -7.63
N LEU A 198 -1.78 -10.11 -7.74
CA LEU A 198 -1.23 -10.54 -9.03
C LEU A 198 -2.26 -11.29 -9.88
N GLU A 199 -3.02 -12.22 -9.29
CA GLU A 199 -4.07 -12.96 -10.01
C GLU A 199 -5.22 -12.06 -10.49
N HIS A 200 -5.46 -10.93 -9.80
CA HIS A 200 -6.43 -9.94 -10.26
C HIS A 200 -5.87 -9.08 -11.40
N ALA A 201 -4.57 -8.84 -11.42
CA ALA A 201 -3.90 -7.91 -12.32
C ALA A 201 -3.36 -8.56 -13.59
N LEU A 202 -2.97 -9.82 -13.55
CA LEU A 202 -2.27 -10.54 -14.64
C LEU A 202 -3.15 -11.58 -15.31
#